data_c420468323f6a7c360a996144f55e7c8
#
_entry.id   c420468323f6a7c360a996144f55e7c8
#
_cell.length_a   1.000
_cell.length_b   1.000
_cell.length_c   1.000
_cell.angle_alpha   90.00
_cell.angle_beta   90.00
_cell.angle_gamma   90.00
#
_symmetry.space_group_name_H-M   'P 1'
#
loop_
_entity.id
_entity.type
_entity.pdbx_description
1 polymer ?
#
loop_
_entity_poly.entity_id
_entity_poly.type
_entity_poly.pdbx_seq_one_letter_code
_entity_poly.pdbx_strand_id
1 'polypeptide(L)'
;MATQTQSELKMAQLMVEALNLEDMEADEIDPEEQLFGDGLGLDSIDALEISLAISKEYGVQIKAEDEGTREAFATLRSLTAFVENKK
;
A
#
# COMPACT_ATOMS: atom_id res chain seq x y z
N MET A 1 -15.93 -10.96 -4.54
CA MET A 1 -14.52 -10.59 -4.54
C MET A 1 -14.33 -9.19 -5.08
N ALA A 2 -13.61 -8.34 -4.35
CA ALA A 2 -13.39 -6.98 -4.81
C ALA A 2 -12.38 -6.97 -5.96
N THR A 3 -12.63 -6.09 -6.93
CA THR A 3 -11.76 -5.94 -8.09
C THR A 3 -10.92 -4.69 -7.91
N GLN A 4 -9.63 -4.80 -8.20
CA GLN A 4 -8.73 -3.65 -8.13
C GLN A 4 -9.06 -2.66 -9.26
N THR A 5 -9.00 -1.35 -8.92
CA THR A 5 -8.99 -0.32 -9.93
C THR A 5 -7.57 -0.22 -10.52
N GLN A 6 -7.41 0.55 -11.59
CA GLN A 6 -6.08 0.75 -12.17
C GLN A 6 -5.14 1.41 -11.17
N SER A 7 -5.65 2.37 -10.39
CA SER A 7 -4.85 3.03 -9.37
C SER A 7 -4.43 2.04 -8.28
N GLU A 8 -5.33 1.16 -7.89
CA GLU A 8 -5.03 0.13 -6.89
C GLU A 8 -4.02 -0.87 -7.40
N LEU A 9 -4.14 -1.25 -8.66
CA LEU A 9 -3.17 -2.16 -9.25
C LEU A 9 -1.78 -1.55 -9.31
N LYS A 10 -1.70 -0.27 -9.68
CA LYS A 10 -0.42 0.43 -9.70
C LYS A 10 0.20 0.48 -8.30
N MET A 11 -0.62 0.77 -7.30
CA MET A 11 -0.14 0.79 -5.91
C MET A 11 0.32 -0.61 -5.49
N ALA A 12 -0.42 -1.64 -5.87
CA ALA A 12 -0.04 -3.01 -5.54
C ALA A 12 1.28 -3.39 -6.19
N GLN A 13 1.49 -2.99 -7.44
CA GLN A 13 2.76 -3.23 -8.12
C GLN A 13 3.91 -2.55 -7.40
N LEU A 14 3.69 -1.33 -6.94
CA LEU A 14 4.69 -0.60 -6.17
C LEU A 14 5.04 -1.35 -4.89
N MET A 15 4.03 -1.85 -4.19
CA MET A 15 4.24 -2.60 -2.95
C MET A 15 5.01 -3.88 -3.20
N VAL A 16 4.65 -4.61 -4.23
CA VAL A 16 5.34 -5.87 -4.57
C VAL A 16 6.81 -5.61 -4.87
N GLU A 17 7.10 -4.54 -5.60
CA GLU A 17 8.48 -4.17 -5.91
C GLU A 17 9.23 -3.69 -4.68
N ALA A 18 8.60 -2.83 -3.88
CA ALA A 18 9.24 -2.24 -2.70
C ALA A 18 9.58 -3.29 -1.66
N LEU A 19 8.71 -4.26 -1.48
CA LEU A 19 8.88 -5.31 -0.49
C LEU A 19 9.48 -6.59 -1.05
N ASN A 20 9.72 -6.60 -2.35
CA ASN A 20 10.32 -7.75 -3.02
C ASN A 20 9.51 -9.03 -2.79
N LEU A 21 8.20 -8.93 -2.98
CA LEU A 21 7.28 -10.04 -2.77
C LEU A 21 7.27 -10.97 -3.98
N GLU A 22 8.20 -11.90 -4.01
CA GLU A 22 8.37 -12.78 -5.18
C GLU A 22 7.25 -13.81 -5.36
N ASP A 23 6.60 -14.18 -4.27
CA ASP A 23 5.56 -15.21 -4.28
C ASP A 23 4.17 -14.65 -4.54
N MET A 24 4.06 -13.34 -4.74
CA MET A 24 2.76 -12.68 -4.86
C MET A 24 2.74 -11.76 -6.07
N GLU A 25 1.67 -11.88 -6.85
CA GLU A 25 1.44 -10.98 -7.97
C GLU A 25 0.62 -9.79 -7.51
N ALA A 26 0.86 -8.62 -8.11
CA ALA A 26 0.16 -7.41 -7.71
C ALA A 26 -1.36 -7.55 -7.85
N ASP A 27 -1.82 -8.22 -8.90
CA ASP A 27 -3.25 -8.37 -9.14
C ASP A 27 -3.93 -9.39 -8.21
N GLU A 28 -3.14 -10.12 -7.43
CA GLU A 28 -3.68 -11.06 -6.45
C GLU A 28 -4.05 -10.39 -5.12
N ILE A 29 -3.61 -9.16 -4.91
CA ILE A 29 -3.87 -8.46 -3.65
C ILE A 29 -5.33 -7.96 -3.66
N ASP A 30 -6.11 -8.44 -2.69
CA ASP A 30 -7.49 -7.99 -2.52
C ASP A 30 -7.46 -6.55 -1.99
N PRO A 31 -8.09 -5.59 -2.69
CA PRO A 31 -8.04 -4.19 -2.24
C PRO A 31 -8.69 -3.94 -0.89
N GLU A 32 -9.51 -4.84 -0.42
CA GLU A 32 -10.16 -4.70 0.89
C GLU A 32 -9.53 -5.56 1.98
N GLU A 33 -8.52 -6.37 1.63
CA GLU A 33 -7.82 -7.20 2.61
C GLU A 33 -6.85 -6.37 3.44
N GLN A 34 -6.71 -6.72 4.70
CA GLN A 34 -5.77 -6.06 5.59
C GLN A 34 -4.34 -6.25 5.09
N LEU A 35 -3.57 -5.16 5.09
CA LEU A 35 -2.16 -5.25 4.70
C LEU A 35 -1.30 -5.78 5.84
N PHE A 36 -1.66 -5.49 7.08
CA PHE A 36 -0.88 -5.87 8.26
C PHE A 36 -1.65 -6.88 9.09
N GLY A 37 -0.93 -7.58 9.95
CA GLY A 37 -1.54 -8.55 10.84
C GLY A 37 -2.00 -9.79 10.10
N ASP A 38 -3.28 -10.10 10.19
CA ASP A 38 -3.84 -11.33 9.64
C ASP A 38 -3.99 -11.34 8.11
N GLY A 39 -3.82 -10.19 7.47
CA GLY A 39 -3.92 -10.11 6.01
C GLY A 39 -2.64 -10.57 5.33
N LEU A 40 -1.89 -9.63 4.77
CA LEU A 40 -0.62 -9.94 4.10
C LEU A 40 0.52 -10.20 5.08
N GLY A 41 0.31 -9.89 6.36
CA GLY A 41 1.32 -10.13 7.36
C GLY A 41 2.48 -9.14 7.34
N LEU A 42 2.25 -7.94 6.83
CA LEU A 42 3.28 -6.90 6.80
C LEU A 42 3.52 -6.33 8.19
N ASP A 43 4.70 -5.76 8.39
CA ASP A 43 5.05 -5.14 9.68
C ASP A 43 5.46 -3.69 9.50
N SER A 44 5.93 -3.07 10.61
CA SER A 44 6.28 -1.63 10.60
C SER A 44 7.38 -1.30 9.61
N ILE A 45 8.33 -2.22 9.43
CA ILE A 45 9.42 -2.00 8.49
C ILE A 45 8.89 -2.01 7.06
N ASP A 46 7.94 -2.90 6.78
CA ASP A 46 7.30 -2.94 5.47
C ASP A 46 6.55 -1.64 5.20
N ALA A 47 5.86 -1.10 6.21
CA ALA A 47 5.16 0.17 6.06
C ALA A 47 6.13 1.30 5.72
N LEU A 48 7.30 1.31 6.37
CA LEU A 48 8.30 2.32 6.09
C LEU A 48 8.81 2.20 4.65
N GLU A 49 9.06 1.00 4.18
CA GLU A 49 9.52 0.79 2.82
C GLU A 49 8.48 1.20 1.79
N ILE A 50 7.21 0.90 2.06
CA ILE A 50 6.11 1.32 1.19
C ILE A 50 6.04 2.86 1.16
N SER A 51 6.18 3.51 2.31
CA SER A 51 6.15 4.97 2.40
C SER A 51 7.25 5.60 1.55
N LEU A 52 8.45 5.04 1.63
CA LEU A 52 9.57 5.54 0.85
C LEU A 52 9.35 5.36 -0.65
N ALA A 53 8.81 4.22 -1.03
CA ALA A 53 8.52 3.93 -2.43
C ALA A 53 7.45 4.88 -2.98
N ILE A 54 6.42 5.14 -2.18
CA ILE A 54 5.35 6.08 -2.56
C ILE A 54 5.92 7.49 -2.72
N SER A 55 6.79 7.89 -1.81
CA SER A 55 7.41 9.21 -1.89
C SER A 55 8.19 9.37 -3.19
N LYS A 56 8.91 8.35 -3.60
CA LYS A 56 9.68 8.38 -4.83
C LYS A 56 8.79 8.38 -6.07
N GLU A 57 7.79 7.50 -6.08
CA GLU A 57 6.98 7.27 -7.27
C GLU A 57 5.92 8.36 -7.48
N TYR A 58 5.31 8.80 -6.40
CA TYR A 58 4.20 9.75 -6.47
C TYR A 58 4.58 11.16 -6.08
N GLY A 59 5.76 11.35 -5.50
CA GLY A 59 6.18 12.67 -5.02
C GLY A 59 5.38 13.12 -3.80
N VAL A 60 4.80 12.18 -3.07
CA VAL A 60 3.95 12.44 -1.92
C VAL A 60 4.72 12.09 -0.65
N GLN A 61 4.73 13.02 0.31
CA GLN A 61 5.37 12.77 1.59
C GLN A 61 4.38 12.15 2.56
N ILE A 62 4.75 10.99 3.10
CA ILE A 62 3.91 10.27 4.05
C ILE A 62 4.67 10.15 5.36
N LYS A 63 4.01 10.55 6.46
CA LYS A 63 4.60 10.45 7.78
C LYS A 63 4.01 9.26 8.51
N ALA A 64 4.84 8.28 8.83
CA ALA A 64 4.39 7.05 9.47
C ALA A 64 3.75 7.30 10.84
N GLU A 65 4.08 8.41 11.48
CA GLU A 65 3.57 8.76 12.81
C GLU A 65 2.16 9.33 12.79
N ASP A 66 1.70 9.73 11.63
CA ASP A 66 0.37 10.35 11.47
C ASP A 66 -0.72 9.28 11.61
N GLU A 67 -1.74 9.58 12.40
CA GLU A 67 -2.87 8.66 12.57
C GLU A 67 -3.59 8.38 11.26
N GLY A 68 -3.71 9.39 10.41
CA GLY A 68 -4.30 9.21 9.10
C GLY A 68 -3.53 8.22 8.25
N THR A 69 -2.21 8.21 8.40
CA THR A 69 -1.37 7.25 7.69
C THR A 69 -1.64 5.82 8.13
N ARG A 70 -1.83 5.61 9.42
CA ARG A 70 -2.13 4.28 9.93
C ARG A 70 -3.43 3.75 9.36
N GLU A 71 -4.44 4.58 9.30
CA GLU A 71 -5.72 4.19 8.72
C GLU A 71 -5.59 3.93 7.23
N ALA A 72 -4.78 4.74 6.55
CA ALA A 72 -4.54 4.58 5.12
C ALA A 72 -3.88 3.24 4.81
N PHE A 73 -2.96 2.81 5.65
CA PHE A 73 -2.26 1.55 5.44
C PHE A 73 -3.07 0.31 5.82
N ALA A 74 -4.32 0.49 6.24
CA ALA A 74 -5.15 -0.66 6.62
C ALA A 74 -5.40 -1.62 5.47
N THR A 75 -5.74 -1.08 4.29
CA THR A 75 -5.99 -1.88 3.09
C THR A 75 -5.36 -1.21 1.87
N LEU A 76 -5.26 -1.97 0.79
CA LEU A 76 -4.77 -1.41 -0.48
C LEU A 76 -5.68 -0.28 -0.96
N ARG A 77 -6.99 -0.46 -0.84
CA ARG A 77 -7.95 0.55 -1.27
C ARG A 77 -7.79 1.84 -0.48
N SER A 78 -7.68 1.76 0.84
CA SER A 78 -7.53 2.95 1.67
C SER A 78 -6.20 3.64 1.42
N LEU A 79 -5.13 2.88 1.21
CA LEU A 79 -3.81 3.44 0.91
C LEU A 79 -3.84 4.18 -0.43
N THR A 80 -4.43 3.58 -1.44
CA THR A 80 -4.53 4.19 -2.76
C THR A 80 -5.32 5.51 -2.69
N ALA A 81 -6.46 5.50 -1.99
CA ALA A 81 -7.27 6.70 -1.84
C ALA A 81 -6.51 7.80 -1.11
N PHE A 82 -5.78 7.44 -0.08
CA PHE A 82 -5.00 8.40 0.70
C PHE A 82 -3.94 9.09 -0.18
N VAL A 83 -3.21 8.31 -0.96
CA VAL A 83 -2.17 8.85 -1.85
C VAL A 83 -2.79 9.69 -2.95
N GLU A 84 -3.90 9.25 -3.53
CA GLU A 84 -4.58 10.00 -4.57
C GLU A 84 -5.02 11.38 -4.08
N ASN A 85 -5.44 11.46 -2.82
CA ASN A 85 -5.86 12.73 -2.22
C ASN A 85 -4.70 13.67 -1.94
N LYS A 86 -3.49 13.15 -1.86
CA LYS A 86 -2.31 13.98 -1.58
C LYS A 86 -1.54 14.41 -2.82
N LYS A 87 -1.87 13.83 -3.93
CA LYS A 87 -1.20 14.18 -5.20
C LYS A 87 -1.49 15.61 -5.64
#